data_77db3eccd46fe8de35538f68b2cdbd64
#
_entry.id   77db3eccd46fe8de35538f68b2cdbd64
#
_cell.length_a   1.000
_cell.length_b   1.000
_cell.length_c   1.000
_cell.angle_alpha   90.00
_cell.angle_beta   90.00
_cell.angle_gamma   90.00
#
_symmetry.space_group_name_H-M   'P 1'
#
loop_
_entity.id
_entity.type
_entity.pdbx_description
1 polymer ?
#
loop_
_entity_poly.entity_id
_entity_poly.type
_entity_poly.pdbx_seq_one_letter_code
_entity_poly.pdbx_strand_id
1 'polypeptide(L)'
;MDAKIAQGEITIRDMFNLYKYENGLYLMKFTGQEIDRYLEYAYQLQYNTMTSAQDHLLNFKKDEQGNIVRNPKGHYVLAADYFNYSCAAGIKYTVDVSRQPGNRVEIHSLSDGRPFHADSTYTVAINSYRGNGGGGHLTQGVGWTKADINQRILKIWDKDVRYYITEYIKEKKVLTPRCRNDWKVIPEAWF
;
A
#
# COMPACT_ATOMS: atom_id res chain seq x y z
N MET A 1 -12.74 -8.71 -2.37
CA MET A 1 -11.78 -9.18 -3.41
C MET A 1 -11.27 -10.53 -2.93
N ASP A 2 -11.57 -11.59 -3.66
CA ASP A 2 -11.28 -12.96 -3.22
C ASP A 2 -10.09 -13.55 -4.00
N ALA A 3 -8.98 -12.76 -4.06
CA ALA A 3 -7.75 -13.25 -4.64
C ALA A 3 -7.20 -14.38 -3.74
N LYS A 4 -7.34 -15.62 -4.16
CA LYS A 4 -6.89 -16.80 -3.43
C LYS A 4 -6.14 -17.72 -4.37
N ILE A 5 -4.97 -18.15 -3.95
CA ILE A 5 -4.23 -19.24 -4.57
C ILE A 5 -4.30 -20.43 -3.60
N ALA A 6 -4.85 -21.55 -4.05
CA ALA A 6 -4.89 -22.75 -3.24
C ALA A 6 -3.50 -23.38 -3.11
N GLN A 7 -3.30 -24.19 -2.08
CA GLN A 7 -2.11 -25.03 -1.97
C GLN A 7 -2.08 -26.04 -3.14
N GLY A 8 -0.94 -26.18 -3.78
CA GLY A 8 -0.73 -27.09 -4.92
C GLY A 8 0.03 -26.43 -6.05
N GLU A 9 -0.23 -26.88 -7.27
CA GLU A 9 0.39 -26.32 -8.47
C GLU A 9 -0.12 -24.90 -8.74
N ILE A 10 0.81 -23.97 -9.04
CA ILE A 10 0.50 -22.59 -9.40
C ILE A 10 0.56 -22.45 -10.91
N THR A 11 -0.53 -21.99 -11.51
CA THR A 11 -0.69 -21.81 -12.95
C THR A 11 -0.60 -20.33 -13.36
N ILE A 12 -0.42 -20.08 -14.64
CA ILE A 12 -0.48 -18.70 -15.20
C ILE A 12 -1.83 -18.03 -14.89
N ARG A 13 -2.92 -18.79 -14.86
CA ARG A 13 -4.25 -18.26 -14.51
C ARG A 13 -4.27 -17.67 -13.08
N ASP A 14 -3.55 -18.28 -12.15
CA ASP A 14 -3.47 -17.81 -10.77
C ASP A 14 -2.79 -16.45 -10.68
N MET A 15 -1.89 -16.14 -11.62
CA MET A 15 -1.25 -14.82 -11.67
C MET A 15 -2.23 -13.71 -12.02
N PHE A 16 -3.23 -13.97 -12.86
CA PHE A 16 -4.31 -13.01 -13.14
C PHE A 16 -5.25 -12.83 -11.95
N ASN A 17 -5.47 -13.88 -11.16
CA ASN A 17 -6.21 -13.77 -9.90
C ASN A 17 -5.43 -12.96 -8.85
N LEU A 18 -4.12 -13.18 -8.75
CA LEU A 18 -3.25 -12.51 -7.79
C LEU A 18 -3.07 -11.03 -8.14
N TYR A 19 -2.79 -10.71 -9.39
CA TYR A 19 -2.54 -9.35 -9.85
C TYR A 19 -3.19 -9.11 -11.22
N LYS A 20 -4.43 -8.64 -11.20
CA LYS A 20 -5.27 -8.50 -12.40
C LYS A 20 -4.93 -7.32 -13.32
N TYR A 21 -4.15 -6.36 -12.84
CA TYR A 21 -3.83 -5.14 -13.58
C TYR A 21 -2.59 -5.30 -14.44
N GLU A 22 -2.57 -4.65 -15.61
CA GLU A 22 -1.41 -4.58 -16.49
C GLU A 22 -0.55 -3.36 -16.17
N ASN A 23 0.07 -3.38 -14.99
CA ASN A 23 0.97 -2.32 -14.56
C ASN A 23 2.42 -2.72 -14.82
N GLY A 24 3.19 -1.81 -15.42
CA GLY A 24 4.64 -1.91 -15.47
C GLY A 24 5.26 -1.72 -14.08
N LEU A 25 6.53 -2.02 -13.96
CA LEU A 25 7.33 -1.83 -12.77
C LEU A 25 8.24 -0.61 -12.95
N TYR A 26 8.17 0.32 -11.99
CA TYR A 26 9.00 1.52 -11.94
C TYR A 26 9.94 1.45 -10.75
N LEU A 27 11.13 1.99 -10.93
CA LEU A 27 12.07 2.29 -9.85
C LEU A 27 12.14 3.80 -9.72
N MET A 28 11.86 4.32 -8.55
CA MET A 28 11.78 5.76 -8.31
C MET A 28 12.62 6.18 -7.10
N LYS A 29 13.04 7.44 -7.12
CA LYS A 29 13.82 8.07 -6.05
C LYS A 29 12.88 8.80 -5.09
N PHE A 30 12.95 8.48 -3.80
CA PHE A 30 12.20 9.14 -2.73
C PHE A 30 13.16 9.59 -1.61
N THR A 31 12.82 10.66 -0.92
CA THR A 31 13.38 10.89 0.42
C THR A 31 12.59 10.09 1.46
N GLY A 32 13.15 9.90 2.66
CA GLY A 32 12.43 9.24 3.74
C GLY A 32 11.14 9.99 4.12
N GLN A 33 11.17 11.32 4.13
CA GLN A 33 9.99 12.13 4.39
C GLN A 33 8.89 11.94 3.31
N GLU A 34 9.28 11.75 2.05
CA GLU A 34 8.33 11.48 0.96
C GLU A 34 7.71 10.09 1.08
N ILE A 35 8.46 9.09 1.57
CA ILE A 35 7.93 7.75 1.89
C ILE A 35 6.90 7.85 3.02
N ASP A 36 7.21 8.59 4.06
CA ASP A 36 6.31 8.82 5.19
C ASP A 36 4.99 9.46 4.72
N ARG A 37 5.06 10.57 3.99
CA ARG A 37 3.88 11.25 3.42
C ARG A 37 3.05 10.35 2.50
N TYR A 38 3.70 9.50 1.71
CA TYR A 38 3.03 8.53 0.86
C TYR A 38 2.20 7.54 1.70
N LEU A 39 2.79 7.01 2.77
CA LEU A 39 2.13 6.06 3.66
C LEU A 39 1.03 6.73 4.48
N GLU A 40 1.26 7.92 5.00
CA GLU A 40 0.24 8.72 5.70
C GLU A 40 -1.01 8.91 4.83
N TYR A 41 -0.82 9.28 3.56
CA TYR A 41 -1.94 9.42 2.62
C TYR A 41 -2.64 8.08 2.33
N ALA A 42 -1.88 6.99 2.15
CA ALA A 42 -2.45 5.66 1.95
C ALA A 42 -3.35 5.24 3.11
N TYR A 43 -2.89 5.42 4.34
CA TYR A 43 -3.64 5.06 5.54
C TYR A 43 -4.76 6.05 5.89
N GLN A 44 -4.63 7.31 5.52
CA GLN A 44 -5.74 8.28 5.59
C GLN A 44 -6.93 7.84 4.72
N LEU A 45 -6.67 7.33 3.53
CA LEU A 45 -7.73 6.84 2.65
C LEU A 45 -8.41 5.58 3.20
N GLN A 46 -7.64 4.70 3.82
CA GLN A 46 -8.06 3.35 4.17
C GLN A 46 -8.65 3.25 5.58
N TYR A 47 -8.05 3.95 6.56
CA TYR A 47 -8.37 3.76 7.96
C TYR A 47 -9.10 4.96 8.56
N ASN A 48 -10.10 4.64 9.37
CA ASN A 48 -10.78 5.59 10.22
C ASN A 48 -9.84 6.10 11.33
N THR A 49 -10.16 7.25 11.94
CA THR A 49 -9.58 7.63 13.24
C THR A 49 -10.42 6.94 14.31
N MET A 50 -9.82 6.00 15.01
CA MET A 50 -10.49 5.24 16.06
C MET A 50 -10.30 5.94 17.41
N THR A 51 -11.31 5.86 18.25
CA THR A 51 -11.29 6.36 19.64
C THR A 51 -11.39 5.22 20.65
N SER A 52 -11.80 4.04 20.19
CA SER A 52 -11.97 2.84 20.99
C SER A 52 -11.90 1.57 20.13
N ALA A 53 -11.80 0.41 20.77
CA ALA A 53 -11.84 -0.91 20.14
C ALA A 53 -13.19 -1.24 19.45
N GLN A 54 -14.25 -0.49 19.75
CA GLN A 54 -15.57 -0.67 19.14
C GLN A 54 -15.73 0.06 17.82
N ASP A 55 -14.81 0.95 17.48
CA ASP A 55 -14.84 1.69 16.23
C ASP A 55 -14.43 0.81 15.04
N HIS A 56 -14.95 1.11 13.87
CA HIS A 56 -14.51 0.45 12.65
C HIS A 56 -13.09 0.90 12.26
N LEU A 57 -12.21 -0.05 11.99
CA LEU A 57 -10.88 0.22 11.47
C LEU A 57 -10.94 0.87 10.07
N LEU A 58 -11.79 0.34 9.19
CA LEU A 58 -11.88 0.81 7.83
C LEU A 58 -12.67 2.12 7.73
N ASN A 59 -12.22 2.98 6.83
CA ASN A 59 -12.90 4.24 6.54
C ASN A 59 -14.06 3.97 5.58
N PHE A 60 -15.28 4.04 6.09
CA PHE A 60 -16.51 3.86 5.33
C PHE A 60 -17.08 5.18 4.85
N LYS A 61 -17.72 5.16 3.66
CA LYS A 61 -18.46 6.29 3.14
C LYS A 61 -19.63 6.63 4.07
N LYS A 62 -19.78 7.92 4.36
CA LYS A 62 -20.89 8.44 5.17
C LYS A 62 -21.83 9.27 4.30
N ASP A 63 -23.11 9.26 4.63
CA ASP A 63 -24.11 10.17 4.07
C ASP A 63 -24.03 11.56 4.72
N GLU A 64 -24.93 12.47 4.31
CA GLU A 64 -24.99 13.84 4.86
C GLU A 64 -25.36 13.90 6.35
N GLN A 65 -26.00 12.84 6.87
CA GLN A 65 -26.36 12.68 8.28
C GLN A 65 -25.27 11.99 9.09
N GLY A 66 -24.15 11.56 8.46
CA GLY A 66 -23.03 10.87 9.12
C GLY A 66 -23.20 9.35 9.27
N ASN A 67 -24.26 8.75 8.72
CA ASN A 67 -24.46 7.30 8.77
C ASN A 67 -23.61 6.60 7.71
N ILE A 68 -23.13 5.40 8.03
CA ILE A 68 -22.36 4.58 7.09
C ILE A 68 -23.26 4.11 5.95
N VAL A 69 -22.86 4.41 4.72
CA VAL A 69 -23.57 4.02 3.49
C VAL A 69 -23.42 2.51 3.25
N ARG A 70 -24.56 1.88 2.87
CA ARG A 70 -24.59 0.49 2.42
C ARG A 70 -24.97 0.42 0.94
N ASN A 71 -24.42 -0.55 0.24
CA ASN A 71 -24.82 -0.84 -1.14
C ASN A 71 -26.15 -1.63 -1.16
N PRO A 72 -26.79 -1.84 -2.35
CA PRO A 72 -28.05 -2.58 -2.45
C PRO A 72 -28.03 -4.01 -1.90
N LYS A 73 -26.82 -4.60 -1.70
CA LYS A 73 -26.64 -5.92 -1.08
C LYS A 73 -26.44 -5.85 0.45
N GLY A 74 -26.56 -4.66 1.04
CA GLY A 74 -26.39 -4.46 2.47
C GLY A 74 -24.93 -4.33 2.96
N HIS A 75 -23.94 -4.40 2.08
CA HIS A 75 -22.53 -4.28 2.47
C HIS A 75 -22.12 -2.83 2.63
N TYR A 76 -21.25 -2.55 3.59
CA TYR A 76 -20.65 -1.24 3.79
C TYR A 76 -19.83 -0.80 2.57
N VAL A 77 -19.93 0.48 2.22
CA VAL A 77 -19.19 1.09 1.11
C VAL A 77 -17.95 1.78 1.68
N LEU A 78 -16.77 1.44 1.15
CA LEU A 78 -15.53 2.11 1.53
C LEU A 78 -15.53 3.57 1.07
N ALA A 79 -14.90 4.46 1.83
CA ALA A 79 -14.75 5.87 1.48
C ALA A 79 -13.83 6.07 0.28
N ALA A 80 -12.82 5.21 0.12
CA ALA A 80 -11.92 5.18 -1.02
C ALA A 80 -11.94 3.79 -1.69
N ASP A 81 -11.59 3.76 -2.97
CA ASP A 81 -11.50 2.50 -3.70
C ASP A 81 -10.45 1.57 -3.08
N TYR A 82 -10.82 0.31 -2.87
CA TYR A 82 -9.96 -0.71 -2.24
C TYR A 82 -8.61 -0.89 -2.93
N PHE A 83 -8.52 -0.67 -4.26
CA PHE A 83 -7.27 -0.78 -5.01
C PHE A 83 -6.32 0.40 -4.76
N ASN A 84 -6.77 1.43 -4.05
CA ASN A 84 -5.93 2.53 -3.58
C ASN A 84 -5.23 2.23 -2.24
N TYR A 85 -5.49 1.10 -1.62
CA TYR A 85 -4.70 0.65 -0.48
C TYR A 85 -3.24 0.41 -0.86
N SER A 86 -2.32 0.90 -0.05
CA SER A 86 -0.88 0.68 -0.23
C SER A 86 -0.22 0.45 1.13
N CYS A 87 0.71 -0.47 1.17
CA CYS A 87 1.64 -0.68 2.28
C CYS A 87 3.06 -0.77 1.72
N ALA A 88 4.06 -0.70 2.58
CA ALA A 88 5.46 -0.78 2.19
C ALA A 88 6.11 -2.07 2.69
N ALA A 89 7.10 -2.55 1.93
CA ALA A 89 8.06 -3.55 2.32
C ALA A 89 9.47 -2.93 2.26
N GLY A 90 10.40 -3.44 3.03
CA GLY A 90 11.75 -2.91 3.12
C GLY A 90 11.98 -1.94 4.27
N ILE A 91 10.94 -1.57 4.99
CA ILE A 91 10.97 -0.78 6.21
C ILE A 91 10.12 -1.42 7.30
N LYS A 92 10.42 -1.12 8.57
CA LYS A 92 9.59 -1.50 9.73
C LYS A 92 8.90 -0.25 10.26
N TYR A 93 7.57 -0.33 10.42
CA TYR A 93 6.78 0.82 10.85
C TYR A 93 5.49 0.43 11.58
N THR A 94 4.90 1.38 12.28
CA THR A 94 3.58 1.25 12.90
C THR A 94 2.62 2.28 12.31
N VAL A 95 1.33 1.96 12.37
CA VAL A 95 0.23 2.84 11.97
C VAL A 95 -0.71 3.03 13.14
N ASP A 96 -0.64 4.17 13.79
CA ASP A 96 -1.46 4.51 14.95
C ASP A 96 -2.80 5.11 14.51
N VAL A 97 -3.85 4.28 14.54
CA VAL A 97 -5.20 4.69 14.12
C VAL A 97 -5.93 5.53 15.16
N SER A 98 -5.37 5.71 16.35
CA SER A 98 -5.89 6.67 17.34
C SER A 98 -5.51 8.12 17.01
N ARG A 99 -4.50 8.31 16.16
CA ARG A 99 -4.02 9.62 15.76
C ARG A 99 -4.74 10.14 14.52
N GLN A 100 -4.74 11.47 14.38
CA GLN A 100 -5.28 12.12 13.18
C GLN A 100 -4.44 11.79 11.94
N PRO A 101 -5.05 11.75 10.73
CA PRO A 101 -4.32 11.62 9.47
C PRO A 101 -3.15 12.61 9.37
N GLY A 102 -2.04 12.15 8.82
CA GLY A 102 -0.80 12.93 8.71
C GLY A 102 0.16 12.79 9.91
N ASN A 103 -0.24 12.01 10.93
CA ASN A 103 0.58 11.74 12.12
C ASN A 103 0.42 10.29 12.61
N ARG A 104 0.05 9.36 11.74
CA ARG A 104 -0.26 7.96 12.07
C ARG A 104 0.92 7.02 11.87
N VAL A 105 1.77 7.33 10.90
CA VAL A 105 2.88 6.45 10.51
C VAL A 105 4.11 6.80 11.32
N GLU A 106 4.74 5.78 11.88
CA GLU A 106 6.04 5.90 12.54
C GLU A 106 6.98 4.85 11.95
N ILE A 107 7.97 5.30 11.17
CA ILE A 107 8.96 4.43 10.53
C ILE A 107 10.14 4.26 11.49
N HIS A 108 10.34 3.03 11.95
CA HIS A 108 11.34 2.71 12.98
C HIS A 108 12.74 2.41 12.41
N SER A 109 12.78 1.68 11.28
CA SER A 109 14.04 1.25 10.64
C SER A 109 13.81 0.71 9.24
N LEU A 110 14.88 0.43 8.51
CA LEU A 110 14.85 -0.50 7.39
C LEU A 110 14.59 -1.93 7.88
N SER A 111 14.07 -2.81 7.02
CA SER A 111 13.75 -4.21 7.40
C SER A 111 14.99 -5.01 7.82
N ASP A 112 16.18 -4.61 7.38
CA ASP A 112 17.46 -5.21 7.77
C ASP A 112 18.03 -4.67 9.09
N GLY A 113 17.32 -3.76 9.76
CA GLY A 113 17.69 -3.17 11.04
C GLY A 113 18.53 -1.88 10.95
N ARG A 114 18.96 -1.46 9.77
CA ARG A 114 19.65 -0.17 9.61
C ARG A 114 18.70 0.99 9.92
N PRO A 115 19.23 2.13 10.41
CA PRO A 115 18.44 3.31 10.68
C PRO A 115 17.72 3.82 9.41
N PHE A 116 16.52 4.31 9.59
CA PHE A 116 15.78 5.06 8.57
C PHE A 116 15.90 6.55 8.87
N HIS A 117 16.22 7.34 7.86
CA HIS A 117 16.41 8.78 8.00
C HIS A 117 15.49 9.54 7.05
N ALA A 118 14.76 10.50 7.56
CA ALA A 118 13.81 11.31 6.78
C ALA A 118 14.47 12.04 5.60
N ASP A 119 15.68 12.54 5.79
CA ASP A 119 16.42 13.31 4.77
C ASP A 119 17.25 12.45 3.81
N SER A 120 17.36 11.15 4.08
CA SER A 120 18.08 10.23 3.20
C SER A 120 17.25 9.88 1.97
N THR A 121 17.95 9.55 0.88
CA THR A 121 17.32 9.10 -0.36
C THR A 121 17.26 7.60 -0.43
N TYR A 122 16.11 7.10 -0.83
CA TYR A 122 15.82 5.69 -1.02
C TYR A 122 15.35 5.40 -2.44
N THR A 123 15.62 4.19 -2.90
CA THR A 123 15.12 3.67 -4.16
C THR A 123 13.90 2.80 -3.88
N VAL A 124 12.77 3.16 -4.47
CA VAL A 124 11.47 2.51 -4.23
C VAL A 124 10.99 1.86 -5.52
N ALA A 125 10.67 0.56 -5.46
CA ALA A 125 9.97 -0.14 -6.52
C ALA A 125 8.46 0.06 -6.36
N ILE A 126 7.79 0.50 -7.43
CA ILE A 126 6.37 0.83 -7.42
C ILE A 126 5.74 0.46 -8.76
N ASN A 127 4.45 0.14 -8.79
CA ASN A 127 3.78 -0.13 -10.05
C ASN A 127 3.55 1.17 -10.86
N SER A 128 3.39 1.03 -12.18
CA SER A 128 3.24 2.19 -13.07
C SER A 128 1.97 3.01 -12.80
N TYR A 129 0.89 2.41 -12.30
CA TYR A 129 -0.31 3.17 -11.92
C TYR A 129 0.02 4.21 -10.83
N ARG A 130 0.69 3.77 -9.77
CA ARG A 130 1.15 4.68 -8.71
C ARG A 130 2.25 5.62 -9.20
N GLY A 131 3.23 5.07 -9.93
CA GLY A 131 4.36 5.81 -10.47
C GLY A 131 3.96 6.93 -11.44
N ASN A 132 2.77 6.85 -12.04
CA ASN A 132 2.19 7.91 -12.88
C ASN A 132 1.23 8.83 -12.11
N GLY A 133 1.15 8.75 -10.79
CA GLY A 133 0.29 9.59 -9.94
C GLY A 133 -1.09 9.02 -9.67
N GLY A 134 -1.40 7.80 -10.15
CA GLY A 134 -2.69 7.16 -9.94
C GLY A 134 -3.02 6.98 -8.46
N GLY A 135 -4.28 7.26 -8.09
CA GLY A 135 -4.78 7.19 -6.71
C GLY A 135 -4.29 8.30 -5.78
N GLY A 136 -3.61 9.32 -6.30
CA GLY A 136 -3.26 10.53 -5.56
C GLY A 136 -2.07 10.44 -4.59
N HIS A 137 -1.47 9.26 -4.40
CA HIS A 137 -0.41 9.06 -3.41
C HIS A 137 0.81 9.97 -3.65
N LEU A 138 1.25 10.09 -4.90
CA LEU A 138 2.38 10.96 -5.24
C LEU A 138 1.97 12.43 -5.33
N THR A 139 0.77 12.71 -5.85
CA THR A 139 0.32 14.09 -6.12
C THR A 139 -0.30 14.74 -4.88
N GLN A 140 -1.27 14.11 -4.24
CA GLN A 140 -1.95 14.65 -3.06
C GLN A 140 -1.22 14.30 -1.76
N GLY A 141 -0.68 13.08 -1.67
CA GLY A 141 0.04 12.62 -0.49
C GLY A 141 1.42 13.26 -0.37
N VAL A 142 2.28 13.03 -1.35
CA VAL A 142 3.65 13.56 -1.33
C VAL A 142 3.72 15.03 -1.79
N GLY A 143 2.80 15.46 -2.64
CA GLY A 143 2.75 16.83 -3.16
C GLY A 143 3.54 17.01 -4.46
N TRP A 144 3.86 15.93 -5.18
CA TRP A 144 4.61 16.03 -6.43
C TRP A 144 3.75 16.51 -7.60
N THR A 145 4.32 17.39 -8.41
CA THR A 145 3.79 17.71 -9.74
C THR A 145 4.09 16.58 -10.72
N LYS A 146 3.49 16.63 -11.91
CA LYS A 146 3.82 15.69 -12.98
C LYS A 146 5.30 15.77 -13.41
N ALA A 147 5.89 16.96 -13.37
CA ALA A 147 7.30 17.17 -13.65
C ALA A 147 8.19 16.49 -12.61
N ASP A 148 7.85 16.64 -11.32
CA ASP A 148 8.58 15.96 -10.22
C ASP A 148 8.52 14.44 -10.37
N ILE A 149 7.35 13.88 -10.66
CA ILE A 149 7.17 12.45 -10.89
C ILE A 149 8.13 11.96 -11.97
N ASN A 150 8.16 12.64 -13.13
CA ASN A 150 9.02 12.26 -14.24
C ASN A 150 10.52 12.32 -13.89
N GLN A 151 10.95 13.31 -13.13
CA GLN A 151 12.34 13.46 -12.69
C GLN A 151 12.77 12.41 -11.66
N ARG A 152 11.83 11.81 -10.94
CA ARG A 152 12.09 10.81 -9.91
C ARG A 152 12.15 9.38 -10.43
N ILE A 153 11.76 9.13 -11.69
CA ILE A 153 11.84 7.81 -12.32
C ILE A 153 13.30 7.50 -12.66
N LEU A 154 13.84 6.46 -12.04
CA LEU A 154 15.20 5.98 -12.30
C LEU A 154 15.23 4.90 -13.37
N LYS A 155 14.19 4.06 -13.42
CA LYS A 155 14.09 2.96 -14.37
C LYS A 155 12.64 2.56 -14.57
N ILE A 156 12.32 2.21 -15.82
CA ILE A 156 11.07 1.56 -16.21
C ILE A 156 11.44 0.22 -16.83
N TRP A 157 10.79 -0.84 -16.39
CA TRP A 157 10.95 -2.16 -16.98
C TRP A 157 9.94 -2.38 -18.11
N ASP A 158 10.32 -3.16 -19.10
CA ASP A 158 9.56 -3.44 -20.32
C ASP A 158 8.41 -4.44 -20.13
N LYS A 159 8.43 -5.20 -19.04
CA LYS A 159 7.40 -6.18 -18.71
C LYS A 159 6.52 -5.69 -17.58
N ASP A 160 5.31 -6.25 -17.49
CA ASP A 160 4.38 -5.96 -16.41
C ASP A 160 4.79 -6.67 -15.09
N VAL A 161 4.17 -6.25 -13.99
CA VAL A 161 4.43 -6.82 -12.65
C VAL A 161 4.11 -8.31 -12.60
N ARG A 162 3.07 -8.78 -13.32
CA ARG A 162 2.73 -10.23 -13.37
C ARG A 162 3.84 -11.05 -13.98
N TYR A 163 4.49 -10.54 -15.04
CA TYR A 163 5.64 -11.22 -15.63
C TYR A 163 6.74 -11.46 -14.58
N TYR A 164 7.11 -10.43 -13.81
CA TYR A 164 8.16 -10.56 -12.80
C TYR A 164 7.75 -11.47 -11.64
N ILE A 165 6.47 -11.44 -11.22
CA ILE A 165 5.95 -12.39 -10.23
C ILE A 165 6.05 -13.82 -10.79
N THR A 166 5.68 -14.04 -12.04
CA THR A 166 5.74 -15.36 -12.69
C THR A 166 7.18 -15.89 -12.74
N GLU A 167 8.12 -15.06 -13.18
CA GLU A 167 9.54 -15.46 -13.25
C GLU A 167 10.12 -15.75 -11.86
N TYR A 168 9.77 -14.94 -10.86
CA TYR A 168 10.16 -15.21 -9.49
C TYR A 168 9.64 -16.56 -8.97
N ILE A 169 8.37 -16.89 -9.26
CA ILE A 169 7.78 -18.18 -8.86
C ILE A 169 8.47 -19.34 -9.57
N LYS A 170 8.74 -19.23 -10.87
CA LYS A 170 9.49 -20.23 -11.63
C LYS A 170 10.89 -20.49 -11.06
N GLU A 171 11.58 -19.42 -10.70
CA GLU A 171 12.91 -19.51 -10.07
C GLU A 171 12.86 -20.22 -8.73
N LYS A 172 11.90 -19.87 -7.87
CA LYS A 172 11.76 -20.46 -6.53
C LYS A 172 11.22 -21.88 -6.53
N LYS A 173 10.49 -22.29 -7.58
CA LYS A 173 9.84 -23.60 -7.75
C LYS A 173 8.80 -23.92 -6.68
N VAL A 174 9.10 -23.63 -5.41
CA VAL A 174 8.19 -23.81 -4.27
C VAL A 174 8.12 -22.50 -3.49
N LEU A 175 6.90 -22.05 -3.23
CA LEU A 175 6.63 -20.89 -2.39
C LEU A 175 6.04 -21.34 -1.06
N THR A 176 6.66 -20.91 0.03
CA THR A 176 6.11 -21.01 1.38
C THR A 176 5.71 -19.60 1.83
N PRO A 177 4.41 -19.26 1.84
CA PRO A 177 3.96 -17.94 2.27
C PRO A 177 4.38 -17.68 3.72
N ARG A 178 4.91 -16.49 3.97
CA ARG A 178 5.28 -16.04 5.32
C ARG A 178 4.79 -14.61 5.51
N CYS A 179 4.20 -14.33 6.67
CA CYS A 179 3.97 -12.96 7.08
C CYS A 179 5.33 -12.32 7.43
N ARG A 180 5.64 -11.18 6.83
CA ARG A 180 6.91 -10.49 7.05
C ARG A 180 6.94 -9.75 8.38
N ASN A 181 5.75 -9.38 8.89
CA ASN A 181 5.59 -8.56 10.10
C ASN A 181 6.43 -7.27 10.06
N ASP A 182 6.55 -6.69 8.88
CA ASP A 182 7.30 -5.45 8.67
C ASP A 182 6.55 -4.23 9.21
N TRP A 183 5.22 -4.36 9.39
CA TRP A 183 4.39 -3.29 9.95
C TRP A 183 3.17 -3.83 10.69
N LYS A 184 2.57 -2.99 11.51
CA LYS A 184 1.35 -3.30 12.25
C LYS A 184 0.51 -2.05 12.52
N VAL A 185 -0.78 -2.28 12.77
CA VAL A 185 -1.70 -1.25 13.26
C VAL A 185 -1.65 -1.23 14.78
N ILE A 186 -1.68 -0.06 15.35
CA ILE A 186 -1.76 0.15 16.81
C ILE A 186 -2.92 1.11 17.14
N PRO A 187 -3.47 1.10 18.38
CA PRO A 187 -3.10 0.25 19.52
C PRO A 187 -3.45 -1.22 19.32
N GLU A 188 -2.51 -2.16 19.57
CA GLU A 188 -2.74 -3.60 19.37
C GLU A 188 -3.89 -4.14 20.25
N ALA A 189 -4.13 -3.53 21.40
CA ALA A 189 -5.20 -3.91 22.31
C ALA A 189 -6.63 -3.70 21.74
N TRP A 190 -6.74 -3.07 20.56
CA TRP A 190 -8.03 -2.84 19.90
C TRP A 190 -8.37 -3.88 18.84
N PHE A 191 -7.46 -4.85 18.56
CA PHE A 191 -7.58 -5.86 17.50
C PHE A 191 -7.45 -7.30 18.01
#